data_d52b1c54ab285b120a99a9e21411f9d9
#
_entry.id   d52b1c54ab285b120a99a9e21411f9d9
#
_cell.length_a   1.000
_cell.length_b   1.000
_cell.length_c   1.000
_cell.angle_alpha   90.00
_cell.angle_beta   90.00
_cell.angle_gamma   90.00
#
_symmetry.space_group_name_H-M   'P 1'
#
loop_
_entity.id
_entity.type
_entity.pdbx_description
1 polymer ?
#
loop_
_entity_poly.entity_id
_entity_poly.type
_entity_poly.pdbx_seq_one_letter_code
_entity_poly.pdbx_strand_id
1 'polypeptide(L)'
;MTWQTSRRHFLRACSAAAGAGLLQACGTGTTVTPSTQTGNTAKAKPVQPKTSHPPRSGDNLLRVVAPSGFAEDPNRVNAGLTRLYNAGFTVTNQQAGSRRYQRFAGSDAQRVADFQEVATGRVEAPKVLMGLRGGYGATRILPQIDFASLGARMRERGTLFFGFSDVC
;
A
#
# COMPACT_ATOMS: atom_id res chain seq x y z
N MET A 1 6.14 4.11 46.89
CA MET A 1 5.21 5.16 46.38
C MET A 1 4.70 4.70 45.03
N THR A 2 3.49 4.17 45.03
CA THR A 2 2.85 3.50 43.90
C THR A 2 1.92 4.47 43.15
N TRP A 3 2.21 4.77 41.91
CA TRP A 3 1.29 5.49 41.04
C TRP A 3 0.50 4.50 40.19
N GLN A 4 -0.66 4.08 40.69
CA GLN A 4 -1.70 3.47 39.89
C GLN A 4 -2.79 4.51 39.65
N THR A 5 -2.76 5.17 38.50
CA THR A 5 -3.86 6.03 38.08
C THR A 5 -4.74 5.21 37.10
N SER A 6 -5.89 4.85 37.62
CA SER A 6 -6.92 4.02 36.96
C SER A 6 -7.55 4.73 35.77
N ARG A 7 -7.49 4.09 34.60
CA ARG A 7 -8.13 4.51 33.33
C ARG A 7 -9.68 4.42 33.34
N ARG A 8 -10.30 4.25 34.50
CA ARG A 8 -11.76 4.00 34.62
C ARG A 8 -12.62 5.24 34.90
N HIS A 9 -12.07 6.44 35.01
CA HIS A 9 -12.83 7.64 35.34
C HIS A 9 -13.13 8.60 34.17
N PHE A 10 -12.77 8.26 32.92
CA PHE A 10 -12.98 9.16 31.78
C PHE A 10 -14.29 8.93 30.99
N LEU A 11 -15.11 7.95 31.38
CA LEU A 11 -16.33 7.57 30.64
C LEU A 11 -17.66 7.90 31.36
N ARG A 12 -17.67 8.87 32.29
CA ARG A 12 -18.91 9.23 33.01
C ARG A 12 -19.22 10.73 33.05
N ALA A 13 -19.04 11.43 31.94
CA ALA A 13 -19.48 12.83 31.87
C ALA A 13 -19.92 13.23 30.46
N CYS A 14 -20.93 12.60 29.92
CA CYS A 14 -21.72 13.12 28.79
C CYS A 14 -23.08 12.41 28.76
N SER A 15 -23.94 12.76 29.72
CA SER A 15 -25.38 12.45 29.65
C SER A 15 -26.10 13.61 30.30
N ALA A 16 -26.82 14.34 29.50
CA ALA A 16 -28.01 15.13 29.78
C ALA A 16 -27.97 16.55 29.19
N ALA A 17 -28.62 16.70 28.05
CA ALA A 17 -29.46 17.87 27.78
C ALA A 17 -30.44 17.50 26.67
N ALA A 18 -31.65 17.15 27.10
CA ALA A 18 -32.81 17.11 26.24
C ALA A 18 -33.28 18.56 26.01
N GLY A 19 -33.59 18.91 24.77
CA GLY A 19 -34.15 20.20 24.41
C GLY A 19 -35.07 20.03 23.20
N ALA A 20 -36.38 19.98 23.45
CA ALA A 20 -37.40 19.98 22.45
C ALA A 20 -37.47 21.33 21.74
N GLY A 21 -37.60 21.30 20.41
CA GLY A 21 -37.88 22.49 19.59
C GLY A 21 -38.62 22.09 18.32
N LEU A 22 -39.98 22.14 18.41
CA LEU A 22 -40.89 22.13 17.27
C LEU A 22 -40.74 23.44 16.49
N LEU A 23 -40.57 23.40 15.19
CA LEU A 23 -41.09 24.42 14.27
C LEU A 23 -41.28 23.81 12.88
N GLN A 24 -42.55 23.84 12.46
CA GLN A 24 -43.07 23.59 11.13
C GLN A 24 -42.63 24.68 10.14
N ALA A 25 -42.26 24.31 8.94
CA ALA A 25 -42.46 25.17 7.78
C ALA A 25 -42.67 24.33 6.51
N CYS A 26 -43.78 24.58 5.85
CA CYS A 26 -44.19 24.08 4.55
C CYS A 26 -43.19 24.45 3.44
N GLY A 27 -43.07 23.60 2.42
CA GLY A 27 -42.46 23.99 1.16
C GLY A 27 -42.29 22.84 0.17
N THR A 28 -43.31 22.67 -0.68
CA THR A 28 -43.32 22.16 -2.07
C THR A 28 -42.49 20.94 -2.43
N GLY A 29 -43.23 19.91 -2.87
CA GLY A 29 -42.72 18.67 -3.37
C GLY A 29 -41.89 18.77 -4.64
N THR A 30 -40.86 17.96 -4.65
CA THR A 30 -40.29 17.43 -5.89
C THR A 30 -40.01 15.95 -5.62
N THR A 31 -40.81 15.10 -6.23
CA THR A 31 -40.66 13.65 -6.23
C THR A 31 -39.39 13.28 -6.95
N VAL A 32 -38.33 12.96 -6.20
CA VAL A 32 -37.16 12.31 -6.75
C VAL A 32 -37.37 10.81 -6.66
N THR A 33 -37.61 10.18 -7.80
CA THR A 33 -37.68 8.75 -7.97
C THR A 33 -36.31 8.16 -7.63
N PRO A 34 -36.19 7.15 -6.75
CA PRO A 34 -34.93 6.45 -6.57
C PRO A 34 -34.68 5.59 -7.81
N SER A 35 -33.73 6.01 -8.65
CA SER A 35 -33.19 5.15 -9.69
C SER A 35 -32.37 4.05 -9.03
N THR A 36 -32.90 2.86 -9.05
CA THR A 36 -32.20 1.62 -8.71
C THR A 36 -31.05 1.45 -9.71
N GLN A 37 -29.86 1.90 -9.36
CA GLN A 37 -28.66 1.51 -10.08
C GLN A 37 -28.34 0.06 -9.73
N THR A 38 -28.75 -0.84 -10.60
CA THR A 38 -28.29 -2.23 -10.65
C THR A 38 -26.78 -2.20 -10.90
N GLY A 39 -26.01 -2.43 -9.84
CA GLY A 39 -24.56 -2.49 -9.91
C GLY A 39 -24.13 -3.70 -10.75
N ASN A 40 -23.81 -3.46 -12.00
CA ASN A 40 -23.05 -4.41 -12.82
C ASN A 40 -21.62 -4.47 -12.25
N THR A 41 -21.39 -5.42 -11.36
CA THR A 41 -20.03 -5.86 -10.99
C THR A 41 -19.44 -6.63 -12.16
N ALA A 42 -19.08 -5.92 -13.22
CA ALA A 42 -18.23 -6.45 -14.26
C ALA A 42 -16.86 -6.70 -13.63
N LYS A 43 -16.52 -7.99 -13.46
CA LYS A 43 -15.21 -8.48 -13.06
C LYS A 43 -14.18 -7.89 -14.02
N ALA A 44 -13.51 -6.82 -13.61
CA ALA A 44 -12.52 -6.14 -14.42
C ALA A 44 -11.40 -7.13 -14.75
N LYS A 45 -11.30 -7.48 -16.04
CA LYS A 45 -10.15 -8.22 -16.58
C LYS A 45 -8.89 -7.43 -16.24
N PRO A 46 -7.79 -8.09 -15.83
CA PRO A 46 -6.51 -7.41 -15.65
C PRO A 46 -6.16 -6.69 -16.95
N VAL A 47 -6.15 -5.37 -16.91
CA VAL A 47 -5.68 -4.56 -18.04
C VAL A 47 -4.17 -4.67 -18.04
N GLN A 48 -3.63 -5.47 -18.97
CA GLN A 48 -2.21 -5.43 -19.26
C GLN A 48 -1.90 -4.08 -19.89
N PRO A 49 -1.02 -3.27 -19.30
CA PRO A 49 -0.65 -1.99 -19.89
C PRO A 49 0.08 -2.24 -21.20
N LYS A 50 -0.44 -1.67 -22.27
CA LYS A 50 0.25 -1.67 -23.58
C LYS A 50 1.43 -0.72 -23.47
N THR A 51 2.62 -1.24 -23.21
CA THR A 51 3.86 -0.48 -23.28
C THR A 51 4.23 -0.27 -24.75
N SER A 52 4.13 0.96 -25.23
CA SER A 52 4.51 1.34 -26.59
C SER A 52 5.99 1.74 -26.73
N HIS A 53 6.81 1.56 -25.69
CA HIS A 53 8.24 1.89 -25.74
C HIS A 53 9.07 0.66 -25.39
N PRO A 54 10.12 0.34 -26.19
CA PRO A 54 11.06 -0.69 -25.84
C PRO A 54 11.80 -0.30 -24.56
N PRO A 55 12.04 -1.25 -23.64
CA PRO A 55 12.77 -0.95 -22.41
C PRO A 55 14.17 -0.45 -22.76
N ARG A 56 14.47 0.77 -22.39
CA ARG A 56 15.84 1.24 -22.40
C ARG A 56 16.61 0.50 -21.31
N SER A 57 17.73 -0.08 -21.72
CA SER A 57 18.63 -0.86 -20.88
C SER A 57 18.84 -0.24 -19.49
N GLY A 58 18.39 -0.93 -18.43
CA GLY A 58 18.85 -0.78 -17.06
C GLY A 58 18.48 0.48 -16.25
N ASP A 59 18.38 1.66 -16.87
CA ASP A 59 18.29 2.93 -16.13
C ASP A 59 16.91 3.24 -15.54
N ASN A 60 15.88 2.53 -15.97
CA ASN A 60 14.50 2.71 -15.53
C ASN A 60 13.91 1.48 -14.83
N LEU A 61 14.76 0.57 -14.37
CA LEU A 61 14.32 -0.61 -13.62
C LEU A 61 13.79 -0.21 -12.25
N LEU A 62 12.55 -0.55 -11.97
CA LEU A 62 11.89 -0.36 -10.69
C LEU A 62 11.47 -1.70 -10.10
N ARG A 63 11.80 -1.93 -8.84
CA ARG A 63 11.35 -3.12 -8.11
C ARG A 63 10.38 -2.72 -7.01
N VAL A 64 9.22 -3.35 -7.01
CA VAL A 64 8.23 -3.21 -5.93
C VAL A 64 8.63 -4.12 -4.78
N VAL A 65 8.62 -3.60 -3.56
CA VAL A 65 8.80 -4.35 -2.30
C VAL A 65 7.60 -4.12 -1.40
N ALA A 66 7.20 -5.12 -0.65
CA ALA A 66 6.02 -5.05 0.19
C ALA A 66 6.33 -5.55 1.62
N PRO A 67 7.10 -4.80 2.42
CA PRO A 67 7.56 -5.26 3.73
C PRO A 67 6.45 -5.30 4.79
N SER A 68 5.36 -4.58 4.60
CA SER A 68 4.33 -4.34 5.61
C SER A 68 2.96 -4.91 5.22
N GLY A 69 1.92 -4.10 5.23
CA GLY A 69 0.55 -4.50 4.96
C GLY A 69 0.27 -4.85 3.48
N PHE A 70 -0.73 -5.69 3.26
CA PHE A 70 -1.20 -5.99 1.90
C PHE A 70 -2.02 -4.83 1.31
N ALA A 71 -2.09 -4.74 -0.01
CA ALA A 71 -2.96 -3.78 -0.69
C ALA A 71 -4.39 -4.32 -0.73
N GLU A 72 -5.33 -3.58 -0.17
CA GLU A 72 -6.74 -4.01 -0.03
C GLU A 72 -7.49 -3.95 -1.36
N ASP A 73 -7.16 -2.98 -2.20
CA ASP A 73 -7.81 -2.74 -3.48
C ASP A 73 -6.87 -3.03 -4.65
N PRO A 74 -7.08 -4.15 -5.37
CA PRO A 74 -6.30 -4.49 -6.56
C PRO A 74 -6.37 -3.43 -7.68
N ASN A 75 -7.47 -2.69 -7.79
CA ASN A 75 -7.61 -1.67 -8.82
C ASN A 75 -6.64 -0.50 -8.57
N ARG A 76 -6.43 -0.14 -7.30
CA ARG A 76 -5.44 0.88 -6.93
C ARG A 76 -4.01 0.43 -7.24
N VAL A 77 -3.69 -0.84 -7.00
CA VAL A 77 -2.40 -1.42 -7.38
C VAL A 77 -2.22 -1.35 -8.89
N ASN A 78 -3.20 -1.81 -9.67
CA ASN A 78 -3.15 -1.79 -11.13
C ASN A 78 -3.02 -0.36 -11.68
N ALA A 79 -3.77 0.59 -11.12
CA ALA A 79 -3.65 2.01 -11.49
C ALA A 79 -2.26 2.57 -11.19
N GLY A 80 -1.68 2.19 -10.05
CA GLY A 80 -0.31 2.55 -9.69
C GLY A 80 0.71 1.99 -10.67
N LEU A 81 0.64 0.70 -10.96
CA LEU A 81 1.50 0.03 -11.95
C LEU A 81 1.39 0.68 -13.34
N THR A 82 0.16 0.97 -13.78
CA THR A 82 -0.07 1.65 -15.06
C THR A 82 0.62 3.02 -15.12
N ARG A 83 0.56 3.80 -14.03
CA ARG A 83 1.27 5.09 -13.96
C ARG A 83 2.78 4.92 -14.06
N LEU A 84 3.35 3.92 -13.40
CA LEU A 84 4.78 3.64 -13.48
C LEU A 84 5.21 3.24 -14.89
N TYR A 85 4.44 2.39 -15.56
CA TYR A 85 4.69 2.03 -16.96
C TYR A 85 4.59 3.25 -17.90
N ASN A 86 3.57 4.08 -17.71
CA ASN A 86 3.41 5.30 -18.51
C ASN A 86 4.54 6.31 -18.26
N ALA A 87 5.13 6.28 -17.07
CA ALA A 87 6.33 7.06 -16.74
C ALA A 87 7.64 6.46 -17.30
N GLY A 88 7.55 5.32 -17.99
CA GLY A 88 8.69 4.67 -18.66
C GLY A 88 9.46 3.68 -17.79
N PHE A 89 8.97 3.33 -16.59
CA PHE A 89 9.63 2.33 -15.75
C PHE A 89 9.37 0.90 -16.23
N THR A 90 10.41 0.08 -16.15
CA THR A 90 10.29 -1.39 -16.21
C THR A 90 10.06 -1.90 -14.79
N VAL A 91 8.84 -2.33 -14.47
CA VAL A 91 8.45 -2.71 -13.11
C VAL A 91 8.61 -4.21 -12.91
N THR A 92 9.39 -4.60 -11.89
CA THR A 92 9.59 -5.99 -11.47
C THR A 92 8.96 -6.27 -10.11
N ASN A 93 8.81 -7.55 -9.77
CA ASN A 93 8.19 -8.02 -8.53
C ASN A 93 6.75 -7.50 -8.33
N GLN A 94 5.99 -7.34 -9.41
CA GLN A 94 4.63 -6.82 -9.38
C GLN A 94 3.67 -7.68 -8.54
N GLN A 95 3.94 -8.99 -8.48
CA GLN A 95 3.17 -9.94 -7.66
C GLN A 95 3.16 -9.60 -6.17
N ALA A 96 4.12 -8.79 -5.70
CA ALA A 96 4.09 -8.26 -4.33
C ALA A 96 2.80 -7.48 -4.03
N GLY A 97 2.20 -6.86 -5.06
CA GLY A 97 0.96 -6.09 -4.95
C GLY A 97 -0.30 -6.93 -4.77
N SER A 98 -0.27 -8.23 -5.09
CA SER A 98 -1.41 -9.14 -4.95
C SER A 98 -1.27 -10.15 -3.83
N ARG A 99 -0.11 -10.23 -3.16
CA ARG A 99 0.13 -11.17 -2.07
C ARG A 99 -0.64 -10.76 -0.81
N ARG A 100 -1.14 -11.77 -0.11
CA ARG A 100 -1.80 -11.58 1.18
C ARG A 100 -1.56 -12.79 2.09
N TYR A 101 -1.13 -12.52 3.30
CA TYR A 101 -1.06 -13.47 4.40
C TYR A 101 -1.47 -12.76 5.70
N GLN A 102 -2.64 -13.08 6.22
CA GLN A 102 -3.25 -12.35 7.33
C GLN A 102 -3.35 -10.85 7.02
N ARG A 103 -2.68 -9.98 7.79
CA ARG A 103 -2.60 -8.52 7.60
C ARG A 103 -1.43 -8.06 6.73
N PHE A 104 -0.56 -8.99 6.29
CA PHE A 104 0.69 -8.68 5.61
C PHE A 104 0.62 -8.96 4.11
N ALA A 105 1.51 -8.33 3.37
CA ALA A 105 1.70 -8.53 1.93
C ALA A 105 2.48 -9.82 1.62
N GLY A 106 2.05 -10.93 2.19
CA GLY A 106 2.68 -12.23 2.08
C GLY A 106 3.33 -12.71 3.37
N SER A 107 3.88 -13.94 3.37
CA SER A 107 4.64 -14.49 4.48
C SER A 107 5.91 -13.69 4.77
N ASP A 108 6.51 -13.88 5.94
CA ASP A 108 7.78 -13.23 6.28
C ASP A 108 8.86 -13.56 5.24
N ALA A 109 8.96 -14.82 4.84
CA ALA A 109 9.91 -15.25 3.82
C ALA A 109 9.72 -14.55 2.46
N GLN A 110 8.47 -14.38 2.01
CA GLN A 110 8.17 -13.65 0.77
C GLN A 110 8.56 -12.18 0.86
N ARG A 111 8.28 -11.54 1.99
CA ARG A 111 8.60 -10.12 2.22
C ARG A 111 10.10 -9.88 2.36
N VAL A 112 10.83 -10.81 3.02
CA VAL A 112 12.29 -10.81 3.07
C VAL A 112 12.88 -10.98 1.69
N ALA A 113 12.36 -11.91 0.88
CA ALA A 113 12.86 -12.19 -0.46
C ALA A 113 12.81 -10.96 -1.38
N ASP A 114 11.85 -10.05 -1.19
CA ASP A 114 11.77 -8.81 -1.97
C ASP A 114 13.08 -8.01 -1.94
N PHE A 115 13.78 -8.01 -0.80
CA PHE A 115 15.05 -7.33 -0.56
C PHE A 115 16.24 -8.26 -0.75
N GLN A 116 16.14 -9.49 -0.23
CA GLN A 116 17.26 -10.43 -0.19
C GLN A 116 17.71 -10.88 -1.58
N GLU A 117 16.79 -10.96 -2.55
CA GLU A 117 17.15 -11.27 -3.93
C GLU A 117 18.04 -10.18 -4.56
N VAL A 118 17.83 -8.92 -4.19
CA VAL A 118 18.72 -7.81 -4.59
C VAL A 118 20.03 -7.92 -3.84
N ALA A 119 20.00 -8.13 -2.52
CA ALA A 119 21.20 -8.24 -1.69
C ALA A 119 22.16 -9.34 -2.16
N THR A 120 21.61 -10.50 -2.51
CA THR A 120 22.40 -11.66 -2.98
C THR A 120 22.81 -11.59 -4.45
N GLY A 121 22.26 -10.61 -5.21
CA GLY A 121 22.50 -10.52 -6.65
C GLY A 121 21.75 -11.55 -7.49
N ARG A 122 20.74 -12.20 -6.91
CA ARG A 122 19.85 -13.09 -7.67
C ARG A 122 19.05 -12.31 -8.73
N VAL A 123 18.76 -11.07 -8.44
CA VAL A 123 18.18 -10.11 -9.37
C VAL A 123 19.05 -8.87 -9.48
N GLU A 124 18.97 -8.20 -10.63
CA GLU A 124 19.66 -6.92 -10.84
C GLU A 124 19.18 -5.88 -9.83
N ALA A 125 20.12 -5.09 -9.31
CA ALA A 125 19.78 -3.96 -8.43
C ALA A 125 18.99 -2.91 -9.25
N PRO A 126 17.79 -2.53 -8.82
CA PRO A 126 16.96 -1.60 -9.56
C PRO A 126 17.47 -0.16 -9.44
N LYS A 127 17.05 0.73 -10.34
CA LYS A 127 17.25 2.17 -10.18
C LYS A 127 16.36 2.72 -9.05
N VAL A 128 15.17 2.13 -8.90
CA VAL A 128 14.22 2.51 -7.85
C VAL A 128 13.74 1.26 -7.13
N LEU A 129 13.89 1.24 -5.82
CA LEU A 129 13.27 0.28 -4.92
C LEU A 129 12.08 0.97 -4.26
N MET A 130 10.85 0.50 -4.58
CA MET A 130 9.62 1.18 -4.17
C MET A 130 8.79 0.32 -3.23
N GLY A 131 8.51 0.86 -2.04
CA GLY A 131 7.55 0.27 -1.09
C GLY A 131 6.12 0.35 -1.63
N LEU A 132 5.42 -0.78 -1.65
CA LEU A 132 4.03 -0.87 -2.13
C LEU A 132 3.09 0.00 -1.29
N ARG A 133 3.20 -0.13 0.03
CA ARG A 133 2.49 0.66 1.04
C ARG A 133 3.14 0.49 2.40
N GLY A 134 2.78 1.37 3.33
CA GLY A 134 3.12 1.24 4.73
C GLY A 134 2.18 0.30 5.49
N GLY A 135 1.99 0.56 6.75
CA GLY A 135 1.26 -0.26 7.69
C GLY A 135 2.21 -0.98 8.63
N TYR A 136 1.71 -1.88 9.45
CA TYR A 136 2.51 -2.62 10.41
C TYR A 136 3.21 -3.83 9.77
N GLY A 137 4.45 -4.12 10.18
CA GLY A 137 5.08 -5.40 9.89
C GLY A 137 6.49 -5.36 9.32
N ALA A 138 7.02 -4.21 8.90
CA ALA A 138 8.39 -4.10 8.39
C ALA A 138 9.39 -4.53 9.46
N THR A 139 9.28 -4.05 10.69
CA THR A 139 10.17 -4.36 11.81
C THR A 139 10.33 -5.86 12.07
N ARG A 140 9.32 -6.66 11.76
CA ARG A 140 9.34 -8.11 11.94
C ARG A 140 10.33 -8.81 11.01
N ILE A 141 10.58 -8.25 9.83
CA ILE A 141 11.45 -8.86 8.82
C ILE A 141 12.84 -8.23 8.75
N LEU A 142 13.03 -7.02 9.32
CA LEU A 142 14.32 -6.32 9.26
C LEU A 142 15.52 -7.18 9.71
N PRO A 143 15.44 -7.95 10.82
CA PRO A 143 16.58 -8.77 11.27
C PRO A 143 16.98 -9.89 10.30
N GLN A 144 16.13 -10.21 9.32
CA GLN A 144 16.34 -11.29 8.36
C GLN A 144 16.92 -10.79 7.03
N ILE A 145 17.07 -9.47 6.86
CA ILE A 145 17.58 -8.86 5.64
C ILE A 145 19.06 -8.54 5.80
N ASP A 146 19.89 -8.97 4.85
CA ASP A 146 21.29 -8.57 4.77
C ASP A 146 21.39 -7.13 4.22
N PHE A 147 21.26 -6.16 5.11
CA PHE A 147 21.37 -4.74 4.76
C PHE A 147 22.77 -4.32 4.32
N ALA A 148 23.82 -5.03 4.73
CA ALA A 148 25.19 -4.72 4.31
C ALA A 148 25.33 -4.96 2.81
N SER A 149 24.97 -6.15 2.35
CA SER A 149 25.01 -6.52 0.93
C SER A 149 24.00 -5.74 0.11
N LEU A 150 22.77 -5.57 0.62
CA LEU A 150 21.75 -4.75 -0.03
C LEU A 150 22.24 -3.31 -0.25
N GLY A 151 22.76 -2.68 0.79
CA GLY A 151 23.26 -1.31 0.74
C GLY A 151 24.47 -1.15 -0.18
N ALA A 152 25.37 -2.14 -0.24
CA ALA A 152 26.49 -2.12 -1.18
C ALA A 152 26.01 -2.09 -2.63
N ARG A 153 25.09 -2.99 -2.99
CA ARG A 153 24.50 -3.05 -4.34
C ARG A 153 23.70 -1.81 -4.71
N MET A 154 22.93 -1.31 -3.74
CA MET A 154 22.16 -0.06 -3.95
C MET A 154 23.08 1.13 -4.20
N ARG A 155 24.20 1.25 -3.47
CA ARG A 155 25.18 2.33 -3.69
C ARG A 155 25.87 2.19 -5.04
N GLU A 156 26.28 0.99 -5.40
CA GLU A 156 26.92 0.70 -6.70
C GLU A 156 26.01 1.10 -7.87
N ARG A 157 24.73 0.77 -7.78
CA ARG A 157 23.73 1.07 -8.82
C ARG A 157 23.21 2.53 -8.76
N GLY A 158 23.40 3.22 -7.65
CA GLY A 158 22.75 4.51 -7.38
C GLY A 158 21.24 4.35 -7.21
N THR A 159 20.81 3.27 -6.52
CA THR A 159 19.39 2.96 -6.28
C THR A 159 18.78 3.99 -5.34
N LEU A 160 17.64 4.52 -5.72
CA LEU A 160 16.78 5.33 -4.84
C LEU A 160 15.77 4.42 -4.15
N PHE A 161 15.59 4.63 -2.85
CA PHE A 161 14.56 3.93 -2.08
C PHE A 161 13.40 4.88 -1.79
N PHE A 162 12.19 4.46 -2.18
CA PHE A 162 10.95 5.18 -1.89
C PHE A 162 10.09 4.34 -0.97
N GLY A 163 9.76 4.92 0.18
CA GLY A 163 8.86 4.33 1.15
C GLY A 163 7.73 5.28 1.52
N PHE A 164 6.81 4.80 2.33
CA PHE A 164 5.74 5.56 2.95
C PHE A 164 5.42 4.96 4.33
N SER A 165 5.24 5.81 5.35
CA SER A 165 4.88 5.38 6.71
C SER A 165 5.90 4.37 7.28
N ASP A 166 5.48 3.15 7.62
CA ASP A 166 6.31 2.06 8.18
C ASP A 166 7.50 1.63 7.28
N VAL A 167 7.56 2.11 6.05
CA VAL A 167 8.61 1.74 5.07
C VAL A 167 9.65 2.85 4.89
N CYS A 168 9.53 3.96 5.62
CA CYS A 168 10.48 5.08 5.60
C CYS A 168 11.50 5.00 6.72
#